data_f4a4aa23d66a22f67dab61e7f828d74d
#
_entry.id   f4a4aa23d66a22f67dab61e7f828d74d
#
_cell.length_a   1.000
_cell.length_b   1.000
_cell.length_c   1.000
_cell.angle_alpha   90.00
_cell.angle_beta   90.00
_cell.angle_gamma   90.00
#
_symmetry.space_group_name_H-M   'P 1'
#
loop_
_entity.id
_entity.type
_entity.pdbx_description
1 polymer ?
#
loop_
_entity_poly.entity_id
_entity_poly.type
_entity_poly.pdbx_seq_one_letter_code
_entity_poly.pdbx_strand_id
1 'polypeptide(L)'
;MDGRSTGARRWVACLLLALGAGMSARRAYVVSFLRYDDDRSSELVYVQTRRDVNRLVARIEDFARSRPEGRDLPIEILSPDYLPLNWYLRDFTDVGYFGKVTESPGAPVVIARSDAADQVELLLGPGYVRSIYPLRPGVDLCLFLRESGTLPAPPEESRPGRL
;
A
#
# COMPACT_ATOMS: atom_id res chain seq x y z
N MET A 1 31.14 -45.26 39.92
CA MET A 1 31.98 -44.38 39.04
C MET A 1 31.12 -43.64 37.98
N ASP A 2 30.00 -42.99 38.30
CA ASP A 2 29.10 -42.41 37.28
C ASP A 2 28.73 -40.91 37.38
N GLY A 3 29.34 -40.20 38.33
CA GLY A 3 28.98 -38.76 38.52
C GLY A 3 29.53 -37.81 37.45
N ARG A 4 30.56 -38.17 36.72
CA ARG A 4 31.20 -37.33 35.68
C ARG A 4 30.42 -37.33 34.35
N SER A 5 29.81 -38.46 33.98
CA SER A 5 29.04 -38.59 32.75
C SER A 5 27.71 -37.81 32.79
N THR A 6 27.09 -37.73 33.97
CA THR A 6 25.82 -37.01 34.16
C THR A 6 25.98 -35.46 34.07
N GLY A 7 27.11 -34.95 34.59
CA GLY A 7 27.45 -33.53 34.46
C GLY A 7 27.68 -33.11 33.01
N ALA A 8 28.49 -33.85 32.27
CA ALA A 8 28.77 -33.54 30.86
C ALA A 8 27.51 -33.56 29.98
N ARG A 9 26.62 -34.55 30.19
CA ARG A 9 25.34 -34.64 29.48
C ARG A 9 24.41 -33.43 29.76
N ARG A 10 24.36 -32.94 31.01
CA ARG A 10 23.60 -31.72 31.37
C ARG A 10 24.16 -30.49 30.69
N TRP A 11 25.45 -30.29 30.65
CA TRP A 11 26.08 -29.18 29.95
C TRP A 11 25.84 -29.22 28.45
N VAL A 12 25.93 -30.38 27.82
CA VAL A 12 25.61 -30.55 26.39
C VAL A 12 24.13 -30.22 26.12
N ALA A 13 23.20 -30.68 26.96
CA ALA A 13 21.80 -30.38 26.83
C ALA A 13 21.50 -28.86 26.97
N CYS A 14 22.12 -28.22 27.98
CA CYS A 14 21.99 -26.76 28.16
C CYS A 14 22.56 -25.99 26.96
N LEU A 15 23.66 -26.40 26.39
CA LEU A 15 24.28 -25.78 25.23
C LEU A 15 23.40 -25.93 23.98
N LEU A 16 22.82 -27.10 23.74
CA LEU A 16 21.87 -27.33 22.63
C LEU A 16 20.60 -26.51 22.79
N LEU A 17 20.07 -26.41 24.00
CA LEU A 17 18.88 -25.58 24.28
C LEU A 17 19.22 -24.10 24.08
N ALA A 18 20.36 -23.60 24.56
CA ALA A 18 20.75 -22.22 24.33
C ALA A 18 20.96 -21.91 22.84
N LEU A 19 21.59 -22.83 22.11
CA LEU A 19 21.74 -22.69 20.65
C LEU A 19 20.39 -22.66 19.93
N GLY A 20 19.47 -23.56 20.26
CA GLY A 20 18.13 -23.62 19.72
C GLY A 20 17.32 -22.37 20.04
N ALA A 21 17.39 -21.88 21.28
CA ALA A 21 16.73 -20.65 21.69
C ALA A 21 17.31 -19.43 20.95
N GLY A 22 18.63 -19.35 20.80
CA GLY A 22 19.28 -18.28 20.03
C GLY A 22 18.89 -18.26 18.56
N MET A 23 18.85 -19.43 17.93
CA MET A 23 18.40 -19.55 16.53
C MET A 23 16.92 -19.16 16.37
N SER A 24 16.06 -19.59 17.29
CA SER A 24 14.63 -19.26 17.28
C SER A 24 14.39 -17.77 17.49
N ALA A 25 15.09 -17.16 18.45
CA ALA A 25 15.02 -15.72 18.72
C ALA A 25 15.49 -14.90 17.50
N ARG A 26 16.61 -15.30 16.87
CA ARG A 26 17.09 -14.67 15.64
C ARG A 26 16.06 -14.78 14.51
N ARG A 27 15.47 -15.97 14.32
CA ARG A 27 14.46 -16.18 13.27
C ARG A 27 13.21 -15.36 13.53
N ALA A 28 12.73 -15.32 14.78
CA ALA A 28 11.59 -14.49 15.18
C ALA A 28 11.88 -13.01 14.93
N TYR A 29 13.05 -12.52 15.28
CA TYR A 29 13.44 -11.13 15.02
C TYR A 29 13.46 -10.80 13.53
N VAL A 30 14.05 -11.66 12.70
CA VAL A 30 14.13 -11.45 11.24
C VAL A 30 12.72 -11.41 10.63
N VAL A 31 11.83 -12.34 11.00
CA VAL A 31 10.47 -12.40 10.46
C VAL A 31 9.63 -11.22 10.95
N SER A 32 9.74 -10.86 12.23
CA SER A 32 8.89 -9.82 12.82
C SER A 32 9.31 -8.39 12.48
N PHE A 33 10.62 -8.15 12.26
CA PHE A 33 11.13 -6.78 12.12
C PHE A 33 11.83 -6.48 10.79
N LEU A 34 12.44 -7.50 10.14
CA LEU A 34 13.19 -7.27 8.91
C LEU A 34 12.45 -7.70 7.65
N ARG A 35 11.61 -8.73 7.75
CA ARG A 35 10.90 -9.34 6.62
C ARG A 35 9.41 -9.48 6.88
N TYR A 36 8.83 -8.58 7.66
CA TYR A 36 7.42 -8.66 8.03
C TYR A 36 6.48 -8.42 6.83
N ASP A 37 6.99 -7.79 5.76
CA ASP A 37 6.25 -7.48 4.53
C ASP A 37 6.67 -8.36 3.33
N ASP A 38 7.56 -9.35 3.54
CA ASP A 38 7.99 -10.29 2.51
C ASP A 38 7.10 -11.54 2.52
N ASP A 39 6.09 -11.51 1.66
CA ASP A 39 5.13 -12.59 1.46
C ASP A 39 5.69 -13.80 0.71
N ARG A 40 6.78 -13.61 -0.06
CA ARG A 40 7.39 -14.71 -0.84
C ARG A 40 8.24 -15.64 0.01
N SER A 41 8.75 -15.14 1.12
CA SER A 41 9.65 -15.91 2.01
C SER A 41 9.00 -16.36 3.32
N SER A 42 7.77 -15.95 3.62
CA SER A 42 7.10 -16.24 4.89
C SER A 42 5.72 -16.86 4.69
N GLU A 43 5.59 -18.14 5.04
CA GLU A 43 4.30 -18.87 5.07
C GLU A 43 3.31 -18.28 6.10
N LEU A 44 3.78 -17.41 7.00
CA LEU A 44 2.98 -16.79 8.05
C LEU A 44 2.27 -15.50 7.59
N VAL A 45 2.67 -14.94 6.44
CA VAL A 45 2.10 -13.70 5.90
C VAL A 45 1.11 -14.05 4.82
N TYR A 46 -0.18 -14.05 5.18
CA TYR A 46 -1.26 -14.40 4.24
C TYR A 46 -1.63 -13.25 3.30
N VAL A 47 -1.86 -12.07 3.82
CA VAL A 47 -2.12 -10.85 3.04
C VAL A 47 -1.58 -9.66 3.81
N GLN A 48 -0.54 -9.05 3.33
CA GLN A 48 0.03 -7.87 3.97
C GLN A 48 0.19 -6.72 2.98
N THR A 49 -0.16 -5.52 3.44
CA THR A 49 0.06 -4.29 2.68
C THR A 49 1.56 -3.97 2.65
N ARG A 50 2.09 -3.71 1.46
CA ARG A 50 3.50 -3.35 1.28
C ARG A 50 3.77 -1.93 1.79
N ARG A 51 5.01 -1.69 2.19
CA ARG A 51 5.48 -0.35 2.62
C ARG A 51 5.35 0.71 1.54
N ASP A 52 5.29 0.29 0.27
CA ASP A 52 5.14 1.20 -0.87
C ASP A 52 3.83 1.99 -0.85
N VAL A 53 2.80 1.50 -0.14
CA VAL A 53 1.57 2.27 0.12
C VAL A 53 1.85 3.57 0.86
N ASN A 54 2.80 3.58 1.81
CA ASN A 54 3.20 4.80 2.49
C ASN A 54 3.82 5.82 1.52
N ARG A 55 4.55 5.35 0.49
CA ARG A 55 5.10 6.23 -0.56
C ARG A 55 4.01 6.79 -1.46
N LEU A 56 3.00 5.96 -1.81
CA LEU A 56 1.83 6.41 -2.54
C LEU A 56 1.10 7.52 -1.78
N VAL A 57 0.82 7.29 -0.49
CA VAL A 57 0.13 8.27 0.37
C VAL A 57 0.96 9.54 0.52
N ALA A 58 2.26 9.42 0.82
CA ALA A 58 3.16 10.57 0.91
C ALA A 58 3.16 11.40 -0.39
N ARG A 59 3.12 10.74 -1.56
CA ARG A 59 3.05 11.43 -2.86
C ARG A 59 1.74 12.20 -3.03
N ILE A 60 0.61 11.62 -2.58
CA ILE A 60 -0.69 12.29 -2.59
C ILE A 60 -0.69 13.49 -1.63
N GLU A 61 -0.14 13.33 -0.43
CA GLU A 61 -0.03 14.42 0.54
C GLU A 61 0.86 15.57 0.05
N ASP A 62 2.00 15.25 -0.59
CA ASP A 62 2.89 16.25 -1.19
C ASP A 62 2.16 17.02 -2.30
N PHE A 63 1.43 16.31 -3.13
CA PHE A 63 0.61 16.89 -4.19
C PHE A 63 -0.49 17.78 -3.62
N ALA A 64 -1.21 17.32 -2.60
CA ALA A 64 -2.27 18.09 -1.93
C ALA A 64 -1.71 19.36 -1.25
N ARG A 65 -0.53 19.29 -0.63
CA ARG A 65 0.14 20.48 -0.04
C ARG A 65 0.51 21.53 -1.07
N SER A 66 0.72 21.16 -2.32
CA SER A 66 1.02 22.10 -3.41
C SER A 66 -0.24 22.73 -4.03
N ARG A 67 -1.42 22.38 -3.55
CA ARG A 67 -2.72 22.79 -4.08
C ARG A 67 -3.52 23.59 -3.06
N PRO A 68 -4.34 24.57 -3.51
CA PRO A 68 -5.18 25.36 -2.60
C PRO A 68 -6.25 24.52 -1.90
N GLU A 69 -6.70 23.42 -2.49
CA GLU A 69 -7.70 22.50 -1.94
C GLU A 69 -7.16 21.76 -0.71
N GLY A 70 -5.86 21.51 -0.65
CA GLY A 70 -5.24 20.82 0.48
C GLY A 70 -5.87 19.43 0.70
N ARG A 71 -6.47 19.21 1.88
CA ARG A 71 -7.13 17.94 2.21
C ARG A 71 -8.54 17.78 1.63
N ASP A 72 -9.10 18.82 1.05
CA ASP A 72 -10.37 18.77 0.30
C ASP A 72 -10.15 18.43 -1.19
N LEU A 73 -8.91 18.07 -1.56
CA LEU A 73 -8.56 17.66 -2.90
C LEU A 73 -9.35 16.42 -3.32
N PRO A 74 -10.08 16.45 -4.45
CA PRO A 74 -10.82 15.30 -4.95
C PRO A 74 -9.89 14.14 -5.30
N ILE A 75 -10.22 12.95 -4.79
CA ILE A 75 -9.51 11.69 -5.06
C ILE A 75 -10.50 10.65 -5.54
N GLU A 76 -10.27 10.04 -6.69
CA GLU A 76 -11.07 8.95 -7.22
C GLU A 76 -10.30 7.63 -7.14
N ILE A 77 -10.91 6.62 -6.50
CA ILE A 77 -10.36 5.27 -6.42
C ILE A 77 -11.21 4.33 -7.25
N LEU A 78 -10.67 3.97 -8.42
CA LEU A 78 -11.33 3.15 -9.45
C LEU A 78 -11.01 1.65 -9.30
N SER A 79 -10.31 1.28 -8.23
CA SER A 79 -9.90 -0.10 -7.96
C SER A 79 -10.87 -0.78 -6.99
N PRO A 80 -11.27 -2.06 -7.22
CA PRO A 80 -11.97 -2.85 -6.21
C PRO A 80 -11.08 -3.15 -5.00
N ASP A 81 -9.77 -3.13 -5.18
CA ASP A 81 -8.76 -3.37 -4.15
C ASP A 81 -8.39 -2.07 -3.41
N TYR A 82 -9.38 -1.36 -2.87
CA TYR A 82 -9.16 -0.09 -2.17
C TYR A 82 -8.75 -0.26 -0.68
N LEU A 83 -8.97 -1.43 -0.11
CA LEU A 83 -8.47 -1.72 1.23
C LEU A 83 -6.95 -1.94 1.20
N PRO A 84 -6.18 -1.27 2.04
CA PRO A 84 -6.52 -0.41 3.18
C PRO A 84 -6.46 1.11 2.91
N LEU A 85 -6.58 1.56 1.65
CA LEU A 85 -6.45 2.98 1.30
C LEU A 85 -7.43 3.88 2.05
N ASN A 86 -8.64 3.38 2.36
CA ASN A 86 -9.63 4.11 3.16
C ASN A 86 -9.08 4.53 4.55
N TRP A 87 -8.20 3.73 5.15
CA TRP A 87 -7.54 4.10 6.40
C TRP A 87 -6.45 5.13 6.19
N TYR A 88 -5.65 4.99 5.17
CA TYR A 88 -4.53 5.90 4.88
C TYR A 88 -5.01 7.28 4.40
N LEU A 89 -6.14 7.34 3.68
CA LEU A 89 -6.71 8.57 3.14
C LEU A 89 -7.84 9.15 4.00
N ARG A 90 -8.03 8.68 5.23
CA ARG A 90 -9.11 9.12 6.14
C ARG A 90 -9.12 10.62 6.45
N ASP A 91 -7.97 11.28 6.30
CA ASP A 91 -7.81 12.71 6.55
C ASP A 91 -8.19 13.58 5.34
N PHE A 92 -8.47 12.98 4.19
CA PHE A 92 -9.01 13.65 3.01
C PHE A 92 -10.54 13.60 3.05
N THR A 93 -11.19 14.72 2.71
CA THR A 93 -12.64 14.87 2.85
C THR A 93 -13.42 14.51 1.59
N ASP A 94 -12.78 14.54 0.41
CA ASP A 94 -13.41 14.28 -0.88
C ASP A 94 -12.78 13.06 -1.58
N VAL A 95 -13.03 11.86 -1.02
CA VAL A 95 -12.52 10.60 -1.57
C VAL A 95 -13.67 9.73 -2.06
N GLY A 96 -13.72 9.50 -3.37
CA GLY A 96 -14.69 8.63 -4.03
C GLY A 96 -14.14 7.20 -4.21
N TYR A 97 -14.84 6.20 -3.67
CA TYR A 97 -14.52 4.77 -3.80
C TYR A 97 -15.50 4.12 -4.78
N PHE A 98 -15.11 3.98 -6.04
CA PHE A 98 -16.01 3.48 -7.09
C PHE A 98 -15.93 1.97 -7.29
N GLY A 99 -14.78 1.35 -6.96
CA GLY A 99 -14.57 -0.10 -7.10
C GLY A 99 -14.47 -0.60 -8.54
N LYS A 100 -14.62 0.28 -9.52
CA LYS A 100 -14.54 0.00 -10.96
C LYS A 100 -14.12 1.27 -11.70
N VAL A 101 -13.65 1.10 -12.94
CA VAL A 101 -13.37 2.24 -13.82
C VAL A 101 -14.71 2.92 -14.18
N THR A 102 -14.79 4.23 -13.93
CA THR A 102 -15.93 5.07 -14.30
C THR A 102 -15.81 5.53 -15.75
N GLU A 103 -16.93 5.93 -16.37
CA GLU A 103 -16.95 6.38 -17.77
C GLU A 103 -16.19 7.70 -17.99
N SER A 104 -16.11 8.53 -16.97
CA SER A 104 -15.48 9.87 -17.06
C SER A 104 -14.74 10.19 -15.75
N PRO A 105 -13.59 9.56 -15.50
CA PRO A 105 -12.76 9.92 -14.36
C PRO A 105 -12.17 11.32 -14.60
N GLY A 106 -12.11 12.14 -13.53
CA GLY A 106 -11.70 13.53 -13.74
C GLY A 106 -11.10 14.22 -12.52
N ALA A 107 -10.95 13.52 -11.38
CA ALA A 107 -10.33 14.09 -10.20
C ALA A 107 -8.85 14.41 -10.42
N PRO A 108 -8.29 15.41 -9.71
CA PRO A 108 -6.86 15.71 -9.75
C PRO A 108 -5.97 14.52 -9.33
N VAL A 109 -6.51 13.62 -8.51
CA VAL A 109 -5.87 12.37 -8.08
C VAL A 109 -6.76 11.20 -8.45
N VAL A 110 -6.26 10.28 -9.26
CA VAL A 110 -6.96 9.06 -9.64
C VAL A 110 -6.09 7.85 -9.30
N ILE A 111 -6.68 6.86 -8.65
CA ILE A 111 -6.02 5.60 -8.29
C ILE A 111 -6.76 4.46 -8.96
N ALA A 112 -6.05 3.69 -9.75
CA ALA A 112 -6.59 2.53 -10.43
C ALA A 112 -5.69 1.31 -10.23
N ARG A 113 -6.21 0.12 -10.52
CA ARG A 113 -5.41 -1.09 -10.56
C ARG A 113 -4.54 -1.10 -11.82
N SER A 114 -3.36 -1.69 -11.76
CA SER A 114 -2.39 -1.67 -12.87
C SER A 114 -2.89 -2.34 -14.15
N ASP A 115 -3.77 -3.34 -14.03
CA ASP A 115 -4.39 -4.01 -15.18
C ASP A 115 -5.41 -3.13 -15.93
N ALA A 116 -5.99 -2.14 -15.26
CA ALA A 116 -6.91 -1.16 -15.85
C ALA A 116 -6.23 0.18 -16.19
N ALA A 117 -4.93 0.30 -15.91
CA ALA A 117 -4.22 1.58 -15.98
C ALA A 117 -4.23 2.20 -17.38
N ASP A 118 -4.06 1.41 -18.42
CA ASP A 118 -4.02 1.90 -19.81
C ASP A 118 -5.41 2.41 -20.24
N GLN A 119 -6.49 1.74 -19.81
CA GLN A 119 -7.86 2.21 -20.03
C GLN A 119 -8.12 3.54 -19.31
N VAL A 120 -7.69 3.65 -18.06
CA VAL A 120 -7.86 4.88 -17.27
C VAL A 120 -7.06 6.02 -17.87
N GLU A 121 -5.84 5.77 -18.32
CA GLU A 121 -4.98 6.77 -18.97
C GLU A 121 -5.63 7.33 -20.25
N LEU A 122 -6.25 6.46 -21.05
CA LEU A 122 -7.01 6.89 -22.24
C LEU A 122 -8.21 7.78 -21.90
N LEU A 123 -8.92 7.46 -20.81
CA LEU A 123 -10.09 8.24 -20.36
C LEU A 123 -9.69 9.59 -19.75
N LEU A 124 -8.57 9.62 -19.01
CA LEU A 124 -8.06 10.84 -18.41
C LEU A 124 -7.47 11.82 -19.45
N GLY A 125 -6.97 11.29 -20.56
CA GLY A 125 -6.31 12.09 -21.58
C GLY A 125 -4.96 12.67 -21.13
N PRO A 126 -4.40 13.59 -21.90
CA PRO A 126 -3.10 14.21 -21.59
C PRO A 126 -3.18 15.10 -20.33
N GLY A 127 -2.06 15.23 -19.62
CA GLY A 127 -1.94 16.09 -18.44
C GLY A 127 -1.98 15.35 -17.11
N TYR A 128 -1.85 14.03 -17.13
CA TYR A 128 -1.65 13.23 -15.92
C TYR A 128 -0.29 12.53 -15.94
N VAL A 129 0.35 12.50 -14.78
CA VAL A 129 1.58 11.72 -14.55
C VAL A 129 1.21 10.42 -13.87
N ARG A 130 1.58 9.30 -14.48
CA ARG A 130 1.37 7.95 -13.97
C ARG A 130 2.56 7.49 -13.13
N SER A 131 2.28 6.87 -11.99
CA SER A 131 3.28 6.20 -11.13
C SER A 131 2.69 4.90 -10.58
N ILE A 132 3.52 3.84 -10.46
CA ILE A 132 3.09 2.51 -10.03
C ILE A 132 3.57 2.25 -8.62
N TYR A 133 2.67 1.71 -7.78
CA TYR A 133 2.93 1.36 -6.38
C TYR A 133 2.39 -0.03 -6.06
N PRO A 134 3.24 -0.97 -5.63
CA PRO A 134 2.79 -2.27 -5.15
C PRO A 134 1.95 -2.12 -3.88
N LEU A 135 0.70 -2.59 -3.90
CA LEU A 135 -0.18 -2.59 -2.73
C LEU A 135 0.02 -3.85 -1.89
N ARG A 136 -0.05 -4.98 -2.54
CA ARG A 136 0.09 -6.32 -1.96
C ARG A 136 0.47 -7.31 -3.06
N PRO A 137 0.85 -8.55 -2.72
CA PRO A 137 1.18 -9.55 -3.73
C PRO A 137 0.10 -9.70 -4.80
N GLY A 138 0.49 -9.57 -6.06
CA GLY A 138 -0.42 -9.68 -7.19
C GLY A 138 -1.36 -8.47 -7.40
N VAL A 139 -1.23 -7.41 -6.63
CA VAL A 139 -2.01 -6.18 -6.77
C VAL A 139 -1.10 -4.96 -6.76
N ASP A 140 -0.94 -4.35 -7.92
CA ASP A 140 -0.25 -3.10 -8.09
C ASP A 140 -1.26 -2.00 -8.41
N LEU A 141 -1.07 -0.82 -7.81
CA LEU A 141 -1.88 0.37 -8.04
C LEU A 141 -1.12 1.36 -8.91
N CYS A 142 -1.84 2.01 -9.81
CA CYS A 142 -1.39 3.16 -10.57
C CYS A 142 -2.00 4.42 -9.98
N LEU A 143 -1.14 5.36 -9.64
CA LEU A 143 -1.50 6.71 -9.23
C LEU A 143 -1.35 7.64 -10.42
N PHE A 144 -2.41 8.36 -10.74
CA PHE A 144 -2.43 9.42 -11.75
C PHE A 144 -2.61 10.77 -11.04
N LEU A 145 -1.66 11.66 -11.25
CA LEU A 145 -1.68 13.02 -10.70
C LEU A 145 -1.79 14.02 -11.85
N ARG A 146 -2.77 14.91 -11.79
CA ARG A 146 -2.95 15.95 -12.80
C ARG A 146 -1.83 17.00 -12.69
N GLU A 147 -1.09 17.21 -13.76
CA GLU A 147 -0.10 18.30 -13.83
C GLU A 147 -0.79 19.67 -13.74
N SER A 148 -0.18 20.59 -13.01
CA SER A 148 -0.66 21.96 -12.91
C SER A 148 -0.34 22.68 -14.22
N GLY A 149 -1.34 22.95 -15.06
CA GLY A 149 -1.17 23.86 -16.19
C GLY A 149 -2.00 23.64 -17.47
N THR A 150 -2.69 22.53 -17.67
CA THR A 150 -3.20 22.25 -19.01
C THR A 150 -4.55 21.55 -19.09
N LEU A 151 -5.60 21.90 -18.31
CA LEU A 151 -6.93 21.39 -18.67
C LEU A 151 -8.05 22.35 -18.21
N PRO A 152 -9.06 22.59 -19.07
CA PRO A 152 -10.28 23.24 -18.67
C PRO A 152 -11.00 22.41 -17.59
N ALA A 153 -11.69 23.08 -16.69
CA ALA A 153 -12.49 22.47 -15.64
C ALA A 153 -13.45 21.42 -16.23
N PRO A 154 -13.62 20.25 -15.61
CA PRO A 154 -14.63 19.29 -16.04
C PRO A 154 -16.02 19.91 -15.94
N PRO A 155 -16.94 19.54 -16.85
CA PRO A 155 -18.32 20.05 -16.82
C PRO A 155 -18.97 19.70 -15.47
N GLU A 156 -19.68 20.64 -14.91
CA GLU A 156 -20.28 20.68 -13.57
C GLU A 156 -21.46 19.69 -13.38
N GLU A 157 -21.72 18.81 -14.35
CA GLU A 157 -22.84 17.86 -14.34
C GLU A 157 -22.38 16.44 -14.06
N SER A 158 -22.46 16.03 -12.86
CA SER A 158 -22.85 14.72 -12.28
C SER A 158 -22.19 14.42 -10.93
N ARG A 159 -22.48 15.27 -9.95
CA ARG A 159 -22.33 14.80 -8.56
C ARG A 159 -23.64 14.11 -8.18
N PRO A 160 -23.67 12.78 -7.93
CA PRO A 160 -24.83 12.16 -7.31
C PRO A 160 -25.01 12.82 -5.93
N GLY A 161 -26.23 13.28 -5.67
CA GLY A 161 -26.58 14.01 -4.46
C GLY A 161 -26.14 13.28 -3.20
N ARG A 162 -25.61 14.07 -2.25
CA ARG A 162 -25.40 13.65 -0.87
C ARG A 162 -26.75 13.23 -0.30
N LEU A 163 -26.83 11.99 0.18
CA LEU A 163 -27.84 11.56 1.15
C LEU A 163 -27.24 11.63 2.54
#